data_3825a98e91d47dda0c896ddd67eccc4a
#
_entry.id   3825a98e91d47dda0c896ddd67eccc4a
#
_cell.length_a   1.000
_cell.length_b   1.000
_cell.length_c   1.000
_cell.angle_alpha   90.00
_cell.angle_beta   90.00
_cell.angle_gamma   90.00
#
_symmetry.space_group_name_H-M   'P 1'
#
loop_
_entity.id
_entity.type
_entity.pdbx_description
1 polymer ?
#
loop_
_entity_poly.entity_id
_entity_poly.type
_entity_poly.pdbx_seq_one_letter_code
_entity_poly.pdbx_strand_id
1 'polypeptide(L)'
;MWDQQPKEAPHATHQTAPMYTKNFVNPCPDWATALLNGFSQVLLQRNPLCGLFCLLAILFSAPELIGGALLGALAGLLTAQRRGYNRVDRQAGLYSYNGVLIGLLLSHALPWSAILPPLIIAAGGLSSMLVHQWLKRSGPQQVLSAFTAPFVLIGWAVLLVGEPGASSAAPLEHNALYALARGLGQIFLLDNPLAGLLIAIGLLLANRYAAAWALLGAAIGGSVALIGGEASAAYAGLYGFNAALAALAFSQTRRQPWLPLLAISLAIALQPLLAQLPVPGLTAPFILACWLLQIGQRALRQPLGRRADRLHS
;
A
#
# COMPACT_ATOMS: atom_id res chain seq x y z
N MET A 1 -36.17 -66.16 -7.05
CA MET A 1 -36.69 -65.19 -6.11
C MET A 1 -35.55 -64.27 -5.80
N TRP A 2 -35.44 -63.18 -6.58
CA TRP A 2 -34.28 -62.29 -6.63
C TRP A 2 -34.68 -60.99 -6.00
N ASP A 3 -34.11 -60.69 -4.82
CA ASP A 3 -34.30 -59.47 -4.10
C ASP A 3 -33.30 -58.42 -4.68
N GLN A 4 -33.82 -57.42 -5.39
CA GLN A 4 -33.04 -56.26 -5.87
C GLN A 4 -33.32 -55.08 -4.97
N GLN A 5 -32.35 -54.77 -4.11
CA GLN A 5 -32.35 -53.52 -3.40
C GLN A 5 -31.98 -52.34 -4.37
N PRO A 6 -32.66 -51.20 -4.29
CA PRO A 6 -32.32 -50.02 -5.07
C PRO A 6 -31.01 -49.38 -4.55
N LYS A 7 -30.07 -49.13 -5.46
CA LYS A 7 -28.88 -48.34 -5.20
C LYS A 7 -29.29 -46.88 -4.89
N GLU A 8 -28.99 -46.45 -3.71
CA GLU A 8 -29.07 -45.04 -3.35
C GLU A 8 -28.10 -44.20 -4.23
N ALA A 9 -28.64 -43.14 -4.88
CA ALA A 9 -27.87 -42.16 -5.62
C ALA A 9 -27.07 -41.27 -4.66
N PRO A 10 -25.84 -40.88 -5.00
CA PRO A 10 -25.05 -40.03 -4.14
C PRO A 10 -25.65 -38.62 -4.09
N HIS A 11 -25.82 -38.15 -2.84
CA HIS A 11 -26.26 -36.78 -2.55
C HIS A 11 -25.36 -35.76 -3.26
N ALA A 12 -25.95 -35.06 -4.22
CA ALA A 12 -25.34 -33.89 -4.84
C ALA A 12 -25.17 -32.81 -3.75
N THR A 13 -23.94 -32.60 -3.31
CA THR A 13 -23.57 -31.42 -2.53
C THR A 13 -23.81 -30.19 -3.39
N HIS A 14 -24.80 -29.39 -3.04
CA HIS A 14 -25.00 -28.06 -3.58
C HIS A 14 -23.74 -27.22 -3.31
N GLN A 15 -22.81 -27.22 -4.23
CA GLN A 15 -21.82 -26.16 -4.34
C GLN A 15 -22.60 -24.88 -4.73
N THR A 16 -22.82 -24.02 -3.74
CA THR A 16 -23.23 -22.65 -3.99
C THR A 16 -22.17 -21.99 -4.85
N ALA A 17 -22.47 -21.85 -6.12
CA ALA A 17 -21.65 -21.07 -7.06
C ALA A 17 -21.41 -19.67 -6.45
N PRO A 18 -20.16 -19.14 -6.55
CA PRO A 18 -19.90 -17.79 -6.07
C PRO A 18 -20.81 -16.84 -6.85
N MET A 19 -21.58 -16.04 -6.12
CA MET A 19 -22.41 -14.98 -6.69
C MET A 19 -21.51 -14.14 -7.61
N TYR A 20 -21.75 -14.29 -8.89
CA TYR A 20 -21.13 -13.49 -9.95
C TYR A 20 -21.71 -12.07 -9.80
N THR A 21 -20.98 -11.21 -9.08
CA THR A 21 -21.27 -9.78 -9.07
C THR A 21 -21.27 -9.31 -10.51
N LYS A 22 -22.39 -8.74 -10.97
CA LYS A 22 -22.56 -8.15 -12.30
C LYS A 22 -21.28 -7.42 -12.69
N ASN A 23 -20.61 -7.92 -13.72
CA ASN A 23 -19.55 -7.22 -14.40
C ASN A 23 -20.13 -5.91 -14.92
N PHE A 24 -19.93 -4.81 -14.21
CA PHE A 24 -19.95 -3.50 -14.83
C PHE A 24 -18.86 -3.57 -15.90
N VAL A 25 -19.28 -3.54 -17.16
CA VAL A 25 -18.37 -3.40 -18.31
C VAL A 25 -17.66 -2.06 -18.08
N ASN A 26 -16.46 -2.10 -17.55
CA ASN A 26 -15.63 -0.91 -17.39
C ASN A 26 -15.34 -0.40 -18.80
N PRO A 27 -15.74 0.82 -19.15
CA PRO A 27 -15.50 1.39 -20.49
C PRO A 27 -14.00 1.64 -20.75
N CYS A 28 -13.15 1.49 -19.74
CA CYS A 28 -11.70 1.66 -19.86
C CYS A 28 -11.01 0.39 -20.38
N PRO A 29 -10.03 0.54 -21.30
CA PRO A 29 -9.18 -0.58 -21.72
C PRO A 29 -8.51 -1.27 -20.52
N ASP A 30 -8.36 -2.59 -20.56
CA ASP A 30 -7.77 -3.40 -19.48
C ASP A 30 -6.44 -2.87 -18.95
N TRP A 31 -5.58 -2.36 -19.84
CA TRP A 31 -4.28 -1.79 -19.47
C TRP A 31 -4.40 -0.46 -18.72
N ALA A 32 -5.35 0.39 -19.11
CA ALA A 32 -5.60 1.67 -18.44
C ALA A 32 -6.18 1.44 -17.03
N THR A 33 -7.12 0.49 -16.91
CA THR A 33 -7.65 0.05 -15.63
C THR A 33 -6.54 -0.49 -14.73
N ALA A 34 -5.64 -1.32 -15.24
CA ALA A 34 -4.51 -1.87 -14.50
C ALA A 34 -3.53 -0.78 -14.06
N LEU A 35 -3.26 0.21 -14.92
CA LEU A 35 -2.40 1.34 -14.59
C LEU A 35 -3.00 2.20 -13.49
N LEU A 36 -4.26 2.63 -13.63
CA LEU A 36 -4.96 3.44 -12.62
C LEU A 36 -5.10 2.67 -11.29
N ASN A 37 -5.39 1.37 -11.35
CA ASN A 37 -5.39 0.53 -10.15
C ASN A 37 -4.00 0.45 -9.50
N GLY A 38 -2.91 0.60 -10.24
CA GLY A 38 -1.57 0.75 -9.68
C GLY A 38 -1.45 1.96 -8.74
N PHE A 39 -2.02 3.09 -9.15
CA PHE A 39 -2.04 4.29 -8.29
C PHE A 39 -2.96 4.09 -7.08
N SER A 40 -4.18 3.57 -7.25
CA SER A 40 -5.08 3.34 -6.12
C SER A 40 -4.61 2.22 -5.19
N GLN A 41 -3.83 1.26 -5.69
CA GLN A 41 -3.29 0.16 -4.88
C GLN A 41 -2.24 0.64 -3.87
N VAL A 42 -1.61 1.79 -4.07
CA VAL A 42 -0.79 2.47 -3.04
C VAL A 42 -1.62 2.71 -1.78
N LEU A 43 -2.91 3.03 -1.95
CA LEU A 43 -3.91 3.22 -0.88
C LEU A 43 -4.66 1.92 -0.53
N LEU A 44 -4.18 0.77 -0.99
CA LEU A 44 -4.80 -0.54 -0.80
C LEU A 44 -6.24 -0.61 -1.36
N GLN A 45 -6.55 0.19 -2.39
CA GLN A 45 -7.83 0.22 -3.07
C GLN A 45 -7.71 -0.38 -4.49
N ARG A 46 -8.79 -1.03 -4.97
CA ARG A 46 -8.92 -1.52 -6.34
C ARG A 46 -9.98 -0.71 -7.06
N ASN A 47 -9.69 0.56 -7.30
CA ASN A 47 -10.66 1.47 -7.89
C ASN A 47 -9.94 2.43 -8.85
N PRO A 48 -10.18 2.33 -10.17
CA PRO A 48 -9.49 3.17 -11.16
C PRO A 48 -9.82 4.66 -11.00
N LEU A 49 -11.02 5.01 -10.50
CA LEU A 49 -11.37 6.40 -10.23
C LEU A 49 -10.53 6.97 -9.08
N CYS A 50 -10.32 6.19 -8.00
CA CYS A 50 -9.39 6.57 -6.94
C CYS A 50 -7.97 6.75 -7.49
N GLY A 51 -7.53 5.84 -8.37
CA GLY A 51 -6.23 5.95 -9.06
C GLY A 51 -6.11 7.20 -9.91
N LEU A 52 -7.19 7.62 -10.58
CA LEU A 52 -7.23 8.88 -11.32
C LEU A 52 -7.03 10.08 -10.39
N PHE A 53 -7.71 10.11 -9.24
CA PHE A 53 -7.53 11.17 -8.23
C PHE A 53 -6.11 11.19 -7.67
N CYS A 54 -5.46 10.03 -7.45
CA CYS A 54 -4.05 9.99 -7.06
C CYS A 54 -3.14 10.56 -8.17
N LEU A 55 -3.41 10.25 -9.44
CA LEU A 55 -2.66 10.78 -10.57
C LEU A 55 -2.84 12.31 -10.68
N LEU A 56 -4.07 12.81 -10.52
CA LEU A 56 -4.37 14.25 -10.48
C LEU A 56 -3.70 14.93 -9.28
N ALA A 57 -3.62 14.27 -8.13
CA ALA A 57 -2.90 14.79 -6.97
C ALA A 57 -1.42 15.03 -7.29
N ILE A 58 -0.75 14.10 -7.98
CA ILE A 58 0.63 14.29 -8.43
C ILE A 58 0.70 15.43 -9.46
N LEU A 59 -0.17 15.41 -10.48
CA LEU A 59 -0.16 16.39 -11.57
C LEU A 59 -0.30 17.82 -11.09
N PHE A 60 -1.18 18.08 -10.12
CA PHE A 60 -1.45 19.43 -9.63
C PHE A 60 -0.53 19.90 -8.50
N SER A 61 0.13 18.97 -7.82
CA SER A 61 0.97 19.29 -6.64
C SER A 61 2.46 19.21 -6.92
N ALA A 62 2.90 18.30 -7.80
CA ALA A 62 4.28 18.09 -8.17
C ALA A 62 4.37 17.52 -9.61
N PRO A 63 4.03 18.36 -10.63
CA PRO A 63 3.96 17.90 -12.02
C PRO A 63 5.28 17.33 -12.54
N GLU A 64 6.41 17.75 -11.99
CA GLU A 64 7.75 17.26 -12.31
C GLU A 64 7.95 15.77 -11.94
N LEU A 65 7.19 15.26 -10.97
CA LEU A 65 7.29 13.86 -10.53
C LEU A 65 6.42 12.90 -11.34
N ILE A 66 5.47 13.42 -12.15
CA ILE A 66 4.49 12.60 -12.85
C ILE A 66 5.13 11.65 -13.86
N GLY A 67 6.17 12.12 -14.54
CA GLY A 67 6.92 11.31 -15.51
C GLY A 67 7.54 10.08 -14.87
N GLY A 68 8.17 10.25 -13.71
CA GLY A 68 8.75 9.14 -12.95
C GLY A 68 7.71 8.18 -12.41
N ALA A 69 6.61 8.69 -11.86
CA ALA A 69 5.50 7.87 -11.35
C ALA A 69 4.90 6.97 -12.45
N LEU A 70 4.61 7.55 -13.62
CA LEU A 70 4.08 6.82 -14.77
C LEU A 70 5.09 5.81 -15.31
N LEU A 71 6.36 6.20 -15.44
CA LEU A 71 7.42 5.32 -15.95
C LEU A 71 7.62 4.11 -15.05
N GLY A 72 7.66 4.32 -13.73
CA GLY A 72 7.78 3.25 -12.74
C GLY A 72 6.56 2.31 -12.74
N ALA A 73 5.35 2.87 -12.80
CA ALA A 73 4.11 2.10 -12.90
C ALA A 73 4.06 1.24 -14.16
N LEU A 74 4.39 1.82 -15.33
CA LEU A 74 4.43 1.12 -16.62
C LEU A 74 5.51 0.05 -16.64
N ALA A 75 6.70 0.32 -16.08
CA ALA A 75 7.77 -0.65 -15.99
C ALA A 75 7.35 -1.90 -15.20
N GLY A 76 6.69 -1.71 -14.06
CA GLY A 76 6.13 -2.81 -13.26
C GLY A 76 5.06 -3.60 -14.01
N LEU A 77 4.10 -2.90 -14.63
CA LEU A 77 3.00 -3.50 -15.39
C LEU A 77 3.50 -4.29 -16.61
N LEU A 78 4.40 -3.70 -17.40
CA LEU A 78 4.96 -4.34 -18.60
C LEU A 78 5.84 -5.54 -18.23
N THR A 79 6.59 -5.46 -17.13
CA THR A 79 7.35 -6.60 -16.61
C THR A 79 6.43 -7.76 -16.26
N ALA A 80 5.34 -7.49 -15.55
CA ALA A 80 4.35 -8.51 -15.21
C ALA A 80 3.66 -9.10 -16.45
N GLN A 81 3.38 -8.27 -17.45
CA GLN A 81 2.77 -8.71 -18.72
C GLN A 81 3.73 -9.59 -19.51
N ARG A 82 4.98 -9.17 -19.71
CA ARG A 82 5.99 -9.95 -20.47
C ARG A 82 6.33 -11.28 -19.82
N ARG A 83 6.29 -11.33 -18.47
CA ARG A 83 6.55 -12.56 -17.71
C ARG A 83 5.32 -13.45 -17.53
N GLY A 84 4.16 -13.08 -18.08
CA GLY A 84 2.93 -13.87 -18.00
C GLY A 84 2.36 -14.00 -16.58
N TYR A 85 2.58 -12.99 -15.71
CA TYR A 85 2.02 -13.02 -14.36
C TYR A 85 0.50 -12.95 -14.37
N ASN A 86 -0.15 -13.41 -13.30
CA ASN A 86 -1.59 -13.54 -13.20
C ASN A 86 -2.33 -12.25 -13.64
N ARG A 87 -3.32 -12.40 -14.53
CA ARG A 87 -4.07 -11.28 -15.13
C ARG A 87 -4.89 -10.53 -14.08
N VAL A 88 -5.52 -11.25 -13.13
CA VAL A 88 -6.34 -10.64 -12.08
C VAL A 88 -5.48 -9.75 -11.18
N ASP A 89 -4.30 -10.21 -10.79
CA ASP A 89 -3.35 -9.45 -9.97
C ASP A 89 -2.79 -8.25 -10.73
N ARG A 90 -2.55 -8.38 -12.06
CA ARG A 90 -2.14 -7.26 -12.91
C ARG A 90 -3.22 -6.19 -12.99
N GLN A 91 -4.48 -6.58 -13.23
CA GLN A 91 -5.61 -5.68 -13.29
C GLN A 91 -5.90 -5.03 -11.93
N ALA A 92 -5.59 -5.71 -10.83
CA ALA A 92 -5.67 -5.16 -9.48
C ALA A 92 -4.57 -4.14 -9.15
N GLY A 93 -3.58 -3.92 -10.03
CA GLY A 93 -2.47 -2.98 -9.81
C GLY A 93 -1.35 -3.51 -8.92
N LEU A 94 -1.35 -4.82 -8.55
CA LEU A 94 -0.39 -5.39 -7.60
C LEU A 94 1.06 -5.39 -8.11
N TYR A 95 1.29 -5.24 -9.40
CA TYR A 95 2.64 -5.24 -9.98
C TYR A 95 3.14 -3.85 -10.34
N SER A 96 2.30 -2.81 -10.23
CA SER A 96 2.66 -1.44 -10.63
C SER A 96 2.75 -0.45 -9.46
N TYR A 97 2.05 -0.67 -8.33
CA TYR A 97 1.98 0.30 -7.24
C TYR A 97 3.33 0.60 -6.56
N ASN A 98 4.21 -0.40 -6.39
CA ASN A 98 5.57 -0.14 -5.91
C ASN A 98 6.39 0.66 -6.93
N GLY A 99 6.17 0.41 -8.22
CA GLY A 99 6.78 1.17 -9.32
C GLY A 99 6.38 2.64 -9.29
N VAL A 100 5.09 2.96 -9.00
CA VAL A 100 4.63 4.35 -8.79
C VAL A 100 5.49 5.04 -7.72
N LEU A 101 5.60 4.44 -6.54
CA LEU A 101 6.33 5.02 -5.41
C LEU A 101 7.84 5.12 -5.68
N ILE A 102 8.43 4.13 -6.35
CA ILE A 102 9.83 4.16 -6.76
C ILE A 102 10.07 5.30 -7.74
N GLY A 103 9.19 5.45 -8.74
CA GLY A 103 9.29 6.53 -9.71
C GLY A 103 9.20 7.91 -9.07
N LEU A 104 8.29 8.09 -8.12
CA LEU A 104 8.17 9.32 -7.32
C LEU A 104 9.45 9.57 -6.51
N LEU A 105 9.91 8.57 -5.75
CA LEU A 105 11.09 8.70 -4.88
C LEU A 105 12.33 9.05 -5.69
N LEU A 106 12.61 8.33 -6.78
CA LEU A 106 13.79 8.56 -7.58
C LEU A 106 13.77 9.91 -8.30
N SER A 107 12.59 10.34 -8.78
CA SER A 107 12.44 11.67 -9.40
C SER A 107 12.51 12.81 -8.38
N HIS A 108 12.18 12.56 -7.12
CA HIS A 108 12.31 13.53 -6.04
C HIS A 108 13.75 13.61 -5.51
N ALA A 109 14.43 12.47 -5.36
CA ALA A 109 15.74 12.39 -4.73
C ALA A 109 16.91 12.66 -5.68
N LEU A 110 16.73 12.41 -6.98
CA LEU A 110 17.80 12.51 -7.97
C LEU A 110 17.50 13.56 -9.04
N PRO A 111 18.48 14.34 -9.49
CA PRO A 111 18.29 15.28 -10.59
C PRO A 111 17.97 14.53 -11.89
N TRP A 112 17.10 15.12 -12.72
CA TRP A 112 16.79 14.57 -14.04
C TRP A 112 18.03 14.50 -14.91
N SER A 113 18.38 13.30 -15.34
CA SER A 113 19.53 12.98 -16.15
C SER A 113 19.22 11.81 -17.08
N ALA A 114 20.10 11.53 -18.05
CA ALA A 114 19.94 10.40 -18.97
C ALA A 114 19.91 9.02 -18.26
N ILE A 115 20.43 8.94 -17.03
CA ILE A 115 20.49 7.70 -16.23
C ILE A 115 19.18 7.48 -15.46
N LEU A 116 18.46 8.53 -15.12
CA LEU A 116 17.27 8.42 -14.26
C LEU A 116 16.14 7.57 -14.86
N PRO A 117 15.71 7.76 -16.12
CA PRO A 117 14.67 6.92 -16.71
C PRO A 117 15.01 5.42 -16.74
N PRO A 118 16.19 4.97 -17.22
CA PRO A 118 16.54 3.55 -17.18
C PRO A 118 16.63 3.00 -15.74
N LEU A 119 17.07 3.80 -14.76
CA LEU A 119 17.08 3.42 -13.35
C LEU A 119 15.64 3.18 -12.82
N ILE A 120 14.71 4.09 -13.11
CA ILE A 120 13.29 3.95 -12.74
C ILE A 120 12.68 2.68 -13.38
N ILE A 121 12.98 2.42 -14.67
CA ILE A 121 12.49 1.23 -15.37
C ILE A 121 13.03 -0.04 -14.73
N ALA A 122 14.33 -0.10 -14.46
CA ALA A 122 14.95 -1.26 -13.82
C ALA A 122 14.39 -1.51 -12.41
N ALA A 123 14.30 -0.46 -11.60
CA ALA A 123 13.79 -0.53 -10.23
C ALA A 123 12.29 -0.87 -10.17
N GLY A 124 11.47 -0.28 -11.05
CA GLY A 124 10.04 -0.59 -11.18
C GLY A 124 9.80 -2.04 -11.64
N GLY A 125 10.57 -2.51 -12.62
CA GLY A 125 10.55 -3.90 -13.06
C GLY A 125 10.99 -4.87 -11.95
N LEU A 126 12.06 -4.55 -11.23
CA LEU A 126 12.54 -5.35 -10.09
C LEU A 126 11.47 -5.43 -8.99
N SER A 127 10.80 -4.32 -8.65
CA SER A 127 9.74 -4.32 -7.65
C SER A 127 8.60 -5.27 -8.01
N SER A 128 8.20 -5.31 -9.29
CA SER A 128 7.19 -6.24 -9.81
C SER A 128 7.61 -7.70 -9.64
N MET A 129 8.89 -8.02 -9.89
CA MET A 129 9.44 -9.37 -9.68
C MET A 129 9.45 -9.75 -8.20
N LEU A 130 9.82 -8.84 -7.31
CA LEU A 130 9.79 -9.06 -5.85
C LEU A 130 8.37 -9.33 -5.35
N VAL A 131 7.38 -8.54 -5.80
CA VAL A 131 5.96 -8.79 -5.47
C VAL A 131 5.54 -10.18 -5.95
N HIS A 132 5.88 -10.56 -7.18
CA HIS A 132 5.53 -11.89 -7.70
C HIS A 132 6.15 -13.01 -6.88
N GLN A 133 7.42 -12.92 -6.53
CA GLN A 133 8.09 -13.91 -5.68
C GLN A 133 7.45 -13.98 -4.29
N TRP A 134 7.05 -12.83 -3.74
CA TRP A 134 6.35 -12.76 -2.47
C TRP A 134 5.01 -13.49 -2.53
N LEU A 135 4.18 -13.19 -3.52
CA LEU A 135 2.89 -13.84 -3.73
C LEU A 135 3.03 -15.35 -3.95
N LYS A 136 4.02 -15.77 -4.74
CA LYS A 136 4.29 -17.18 -5.02
C LYS A 136 4.72 -17.95 -3.78
N ARG A 137 5.58 -17.38 -2.92
CA ARG A 137 6.08 -18.02 -1.69
C ARG A 137 5.04 -18.04 -0.56
N SER A 138 4.14 -17.08 -0.56
CA SER A 138 3.12 -16.97 0.50
C SER A 138 2.03 -18.03 0.43
N GLY A 139 1.83 -18.69 -0.73
CA GLY A 139 0.86 -19.78 -0.92
C GLY A 139 -0.58 -19.39 -0.57
N PRO A 140 -1.51 -20.37 -0.46
CA PRO A 140 -2.90 -20.12 -0.08
C PRO A 140 -3.07 -19.55 1.34
N GLN A 141 -2.07 -19.80 2.20
CA GLN A 141 -2.02 -19.25 3.57
C GLN A 141 -1.11 -18.01 3.63
N GLN A 142 -1.40 -16.99 2.80
CA GLN A 142 -0.60 -15.77 2.77
C GLN A 142 -0.25 -15.28 4.19
N VAL A 143 1.02 -15.51 4.61
CA VAL A 143 1.47 -15.25 5.97
C VAL A 143 1.59 -13.75 6.20
N LEU A 144 2.23 -13.06 5.28
CA LEU A 144 2.47 -11.62 5.36
C LEU A 144 2.15 -11.01 4.00
N SER A 145 1.47 -9.87 4.00
CA SER A 145 1.25 -9.08 2.79
C SER A 145 2.52 -8.37 2.37
N ALA A 146 2.81 -8.30 1.08
CA ALA A 146 4.01 -7.62 0.58
C ALA A 146 4.00 -6.12 0.89
N PHE A 147 2.81 -5.50 0.91
CA PHE A 147 2.65 -4.06 1.04
C PHE A 147 3.67 -3.31 0.16
N THR A 148 4.21 -2.22 0.66
CA THR A 148 5.23 -1.42 -0.02
C THR A 148 6.67 -1.84 0.33
N ALA A 149 6.90 -3.08 0.84
CA ALA A 149 8.24 -3.56 1.19
C ALA A 149 9.21 -3.54 0.00
N PRO A 150 8.85 -3.95 -1.24
CA PRO A 150 9.73 -3.80 -2.39
C PRO A 150 10.16 -2.35 -2.66
N PHE A 151 9.24 -1.39 -2.50
CA PHE A 151 9.57 0.04 -2.61
C PHE A 151 10.59 0.48 -1.55
N VAL A 152 10.38 0.11 -0.28
CA VAL A 152 11.30 0.48 0.81
C VAL A 152 12.68 -0.11 0.58
N LEU A 153 12.78 -1.40 0.25
CA LEU A 153 14.07 -2.07 0.04
C LEU A 153 14.85 -1.45 -1.12
N ILE A 154 14.20 -1.20 -2.26
CA ILE A 154 14.83 -0.60 -3.44
C ILE A 154 15.16 0.87 -3.15
N GLY A 155 14.24 1.61 -2.51
CA GLY A 155 14.45 3.00 -2.13
C GLY A 155 15.65 3.16 -1.20
N TRP A 156 15.78 2.34 -0.18
CA TRP A 156 16.95 2.35 0.71
C TRP A 156 18.24 2.02 -0.04
N ALA A 157 18.23 1.00 -0.92
CA ALA A 157 19.42 0.65 -1.70
C ALA A 157 19.90 1.82 -2.57
N VAL A 158 18.98 2.59 -3.16
CA VAL A 158 19.34 3.76 -3.98
C VAL A 158 19.78 4.94 -3.11
N LEU A 159 19.07 5.23 -2.02
CA LEU A 159 19.39 6.36 -1.14
C LEU A 159 20.70 6.18 -0.35
N LEU A 160 21.13 4.93 -0.11
CA LEU A 160 22.43 4.65 0.51
C LEU A 160 23.61 4.90 -0.44
N VAL A 161 23.39 4.83 -1.74
CA VAL A 161 24.44 5.03 -2.77
C VAL A 161 24.41 6.44 -3.35
N GLY A 162 23.22 7.07 -3.38
CA GLY A 162 23.02 8.43 -3.89
C GLY A 162 23.28 9.49 -2.82
N GLU A 163 23.86 10.63 -3.22
CA GLU A 163 23.86 11.80 -2.34
C GLU A 163 22.45 12.42 -2.35
N PRO A 164 21.82 12.59 -1.18
CA PRO A 164 20.49 13.21 -1.12
C PRO A 164 20.59 14.66 -1.61
N GLY A 165 19.80 14.99 -2.63
CA GLY A 165 19.64 16.38 -3.05
C GLY A 165 19.10 17.23 -1.89
N ALA A 166 19.68 18.41 -1.66
CA ALA A 166 19.17 19.34 -0.66
C ALA A 166 17.77 19.83 -1.06
N SER A 167 16.75 19.28 -0.40
CA SER A 167 15.38 19.80 -0.54
C SER A 167 15.26 21.06 0.33
N SER A 168 15.03 22.22 -0.28
CA SER A 168 14.67 23.42 0.45
C SER A 168 13.22 23.26 0.93
N ALA A 169 13.04 23.03 2.24
CA ALA A 169 11.72 22.99 2.84
C ALA A 169 11.06 24.37 2.72
N ALA A 170 9.91 24.45 2.05
CA ALA A 170 9.08 25.64 2.06
C ALA A 170 8.55 25.92 3.49
N PRO A 171 8.28 27.18 3.85
CA PRO A 171 7.70 27.52 5.15
C PRO A 171 6.39 26.74 5.35
N LEU A 172 6.30 25.98 6.44
CA LEU A 172 5.12 25.19 6.76
C LEU A 172 4.08 26.07 7.45
N GLU A 173 2.89 26.15 6.89
CA GLU A 173 1.76 26.78 7.58
C GLU A 173 1.30 25.91 8.76
N HIS A 174 1.20 26.54 9.94
CA HIS A 174 0.75 25.89 11.18
C HIS A 174 -0.78 25.75 11.22
N ASN A 175 -1.33 25.01 10.25
CA ASN A 175 -2.75 24.74 10.13
C ASN A 175 -3.00 23.23 10.25
N ALA A 176 -3.83 22.84 11.21
CA ALA A 176 -4.13 21.42 11.48
C ALA A 176 -4.82 20.71 10.31
N LEU A 177 -5.69 21.41 9.55
CA LEU A 177 -6.33 20.82 8.36
C LEU A 177 -5.33 20.58 7.24
N TYR A 178 -4.37 21.49 7.07
CA TYR A 178 -3.30 21.33 6.08
C TYR A 178 -2.34 20.21 6.49
N ALA A 179 -2.01 20.09 7.79
CA ALA A 179 -1.23 18.98 8.31
C ALA A 179 -1.90 17.62 8.07
N LEU A 180 -3.22 17.55 8.31
CA LEU A 180 -4.01 16.35 8.03
C LEU A 180 -4.00 15.98 6.54
N ALA A 181 -4.22 16.96 5.67
CA ALA A 181 -4.17 16.77 4.23
C ALA A 181 -2.77 16.35 3.77
N ARG A 182 -1.70 17.03 4.23
CA ARG A 182 -0.31 16.61 3.96
C ARG A 182 -0.03 15.19 4.40
N GLY A 183 -0.58 14.74 5.55
CA GLY A 183 -0.44 13.35 6.00
C GLY A 183 -0.95 12.33 4.98
N LEU A 184 -2.01 12.62 4.22
CA LEU A 184 -2.43 11.79 3.10
C LEU A 184 -1.57 12.00 1.85
N GLY A 185 -1.14 13.24 1.57
CA GLY A 185 -0.25 13.58 0.46
C GLY A 185 1.09 12.85 0.56
N GLN A 186 1.66 12.77 1.76
CA GLN A 186 2.94 12.10 2.03
C GLN A 186 2.95 10.61 1.70
N ILE A 187 1.79 9.95 1.57
CA ILE A 187 1.71 8.59 1.04
C ILE A 187 2.33 8.50 -0.37
N PHE A 188 2.21 9.59 -1.14
CA PHE A 188 2.78 9.76 -2.47
C PHE A 188 4.00 10.70 -2.50
N LEU A 189 4.63 10.95 -1.36
CA LEU A 189 5.76 11.89 -1.22
C LEU A 189 5.41 13.34 -1.65
N LEU A 190 4.14 13.74 -1.45
CA LEU A 190 3.62 15.06 -1.80
C LEU A 190 3.35 15.85 -0.51
N ASP A 191 3.99 16.99 -0.34
CA ASP A 191 3.88 17.87 0.83
C ASP A 191 2.80 18.95 0.69
N ASN A 192 2.09 18.98 -0.44
CA ASN A 192 1.04 19.94 -0.73
C ASN A 192 -0.31 19.50 -0.16
N PRO A 193 -1.05 20.36 0.60
CA PRO A 193 -2.37 20.02 1.12
C PRO A 193 -3.41 19.67 0.03
N LEU A 194 -3.29 20.27 -1.17
CA LEU A 194 -4.17 19.95 -2.30
C LEU A 194 -4.03 18.47 -2.72
N ALA A 195 -2.80 17.94 -2.70
CA ALA A 195 -2.59 16.52 -2.98
C ALA A 195 -3.38 15.64 -2.01
N GLY A 196 -3.26 15.92 -0.72
CA GLY A 196 -3.98 15.16 0.31
C GLY A 196 -5.50 15.26 0.18
N LEU A 197 -6.01 16.42 -0.19
CA LEU A 197 -7.44 16.63 -0.45
C LEU A 197 -7.93 15.75 -1.64
N LEU A 198 -7.21 15.76 -2.75
CA LEU A 198 -7.53 14.94 -3.92
C LEU A 198 -7.46 13.44 -3.59
N ILE A 199 -6.47 13.02 -2.83
CA ILE A 199 -6.34 11.63 -2.35
C ILE A 199 -7.53 11.27 -1.44
N ALA A 200 -7.93 12.16 -0.52
CA ALA A 200 -9.09 11.95 0.34
C ALA A 200 -10.38 11.77 -0.46
N ILE A 201 -10.60 12.60 -1.47
CA ILE A 201 -11.75 12.49 -2.38
C ILE A 201 -11.71 11.16 -3.12
N GLY A 202 -10.55 10.76 -3.67
CA GLY A 202 -10.37 9.47 -4.33
C GLY A 202 -10.71 8.29 -3.41
N LEU A 203 -10.24 8.34 -2.16
CA LEU A 203 -10.56 7.34 -1.14
C LEU A 203 -12.06 7.31 -0.80
N LEU A 204 -12.70 8.47 -0.63
CA LEU A 204 -14.14 8.56 -0.34
C LEU A 204 -14.98 7.94 -1.45
N LEU A 205 -14.61 8.19 -2.71
CA LEU A 205 -15.29 7.61 -3.88
C LEU A 205 -15.06 6.10 -4.00
N ALA A 206 -13.89 5.59 -3.59
CA ALA A 206 -13.60 4.17 -3.59
C ALA A 206 -14.26 3.44 -2.40
N ASN A 207 -14.06 3.95 -1.19
CA ASN A 207 -14.54 3.34 0.04
C ASN A 207 -14.55 4.34 1.21
N ARG A 208 -15.75 4.81 1.57
CA ARG A 208 -15.93 5.79 2.66
C ARG A 208 -15.38 5.33 4.01
N TYR A 209 -15.43 4.03 4.30
CA TYR A 209 -14.88 3.50 5.56
C TYR A 209 -13.35 3.51 5.56
N ALA A 210 -12.74 3.16 4.44
CA ALA A 210 -11.30 3.27 4.26
C ALA A 210 -10.84 4.74 4.39
N ALA A 211 -11.56 5.67 3.76
CA ALA A 211 -11.29 7.11 3.88
C ALA A 211 -11.37 7.59 5.32
N ALA A 212 -12.42 7.21 6.06
CA ALA A 212 -12.57 7.59 7.47
C ALA A 212 -11.40 7.06 8.33
N TRP A 213 -10.99 5.80 8.13
CA TRP A 213 -9.85 5.23 8.84
C TRP A 213 -8.52 5.88 8.46
N ALA A 214 -8.30 6.21 7.19
CA ALA A 214 -7.10 6.91 6.75
C ALA A 214 -7.00 8.30 7.37
N LEU A 215 -8.09 9.07 7.36
CA LEU A 215 -8.16 10.40 7.98
C LEU A 215 -7.94 10.30 9.49
N LEU A 216 -8.56 9.34 10.17
CA LEU A 216 -8.37 9.11 11.60
C LEU A 216 -6.91 8.76 11.91
N GLY A 217 -6.29 7.87 11.13
CA GLY A 217 -4.88 7.51 11.27
C GLY A 217 -3.96 8.72 11.10
N ALA A 218 -4.18 9.51 10.05
CA ALA A 218 -3.42 10.73 9.81
C ALA A 218 -3.59 11.75 10.96
N ALA A 219 -4.82 11.93 11.48
CA ALA A 219 -5.10 12.83 12.60
C ALA A 219 -4.42 12.37 13.89
N ILE A 220 -4.53 11.08 14.24
CA ILE A 220 -3.88 10.54 15.46
C ILE A 220 -2.35 10.67 15.33
N GLY A 221 -1.76 10.30 14.19
CA GLY A 221 -0.31 10.41 13.97
C GLY A 221 0.18 11.84 14.12
N GLY A 222 -0.48 12.81 13.46
CA GLY A 222 -0.16 14.22 13.58
C GLY A 222 -0.32 14.76 15.01
N SER A 223 -1.39 14.36 15.72
CA SER A 223 -1.63 14.77 17.11
C SER A 223 -0.56 14.24 18.06
N VAL A 224 -0.15 12.98 17.92
CA VAL A 224 0.93 12.40 18.75
C VAL A 224 2.25 13.13 18.51
N ALA A 225 2.57 13.47 17.26
CA ALA A 225 3.77 14.24 16.94
C ALA A 225 3.74 15.64 17.59
N LEU A 226 2.58 16.33 17.57
CA LEU A 226 2.43 17.63 18.24
C LEU A 226 2.62 17.53 19.74
N ILE A 227 2.02 16.53 20.40
CA ILE A 227 2.16 16.28 21.83
C ILE A 227 3.62 15.94 22.19
N GLY A 228 4.31 15.21 21.31
CA GLY A 228 5.73 14.84 21.46
C GLY A 228 6.71 15.98 21.19
N GLY A 229 6.25 17.18 20.85
CA GLY A 229 7.11 18.34 20.55
C GLY A 229 7.66 18.38 19.12
N GLU A 230 7.28 17.43 18.26
CA GLU A 230 7.72 17.30 16.87
C GLU A 230 6.81 18.12 15.92
N ALA A 231 6.63 19.41 16.23
CA ALA A 231 5.66 20.26 15.52
C ALA A 231 5.96 20.38 14.01
N SER A 232 7.23 20.52 13.60
CA SER A 232 7.61 20.60 12.20
C SER A 232 7.24 19.31 11.44
N ALA A 233 7.53 18.14 12.00
CA ALA A 233 7.19 16.84 11.43
C ALA A 233 5.66 16.62 11.38
N ALA A 234 4.93 17.08 12.40
CA ALA A 234 3.48 17.02 12.45
C ALA A 234 2.85 17.85 11.32
N TYR A 235 3.25 19.12 11.16
CA TYR A 235 2.74 20.02 10.12
C TYR A 235 3.18 19.60 8.71
N ALA A 236 4.31 18.91 8.58
CA ALA A 236 4.73 18.27 7.32
C ALA A 236 3.96 16.97 7.01
N GLY A 237 3.15 16.44 7.94
CA GLY A 237 2.37 15.21 7.76
C GLY A 237 3.17 13.91 7.92
N LEU A 238 4.44 13.99 8.39
CA LEU A 238 5.37 12.87 8.41
C LEU A 238 4.99 11.75 9.39
N TYR A 239 4.23 12.04 10.45
CA TYR A 239 3.68 11.03 11.35
C TYR A 239 2.32 10.49 10.90
N GLY A 240 1.62 11.25 10.03
CA GLY A 240 0.26 10.92 9.59
C GLY A 240 0.20 9.80 8.58
N PHE A 241 1.10 9.77 7.59
CA PHE A 241 0.99 8.87 6.44
C PHE A 241 1.17 7.39 6.77
N ASN A 242 2.12 7.03 7.64
CA ASN A 242 2.31 5.65 8.08
C ASN A 242 1.13 5.14 8.90
N ALA A 243 0.59 5.98 9.78
CA ALA A 243 -0.60 5.68 10.57
C ALA A 243 -1.85 5.52 9.67
N ALA A 244 -2.00 6.38 8.65
CA ALA A 244 -3.09 6.27 7.66
C ALA A 244 -3.00 4.96 6.86
N LEU A 245 -1.82 4.59 6.37
CA LEU A 245 -1.60 3.33 5.65
C LEU A 245 -1.86 2.11 6.53
N ALA A 246 -1.42 2.14 7.79
CA ALA A 246 -1.68 1.08 8.76
C ALA A 246 -3.18 0.91 9.03
N ALA A 247 -3.91 2.02 9.17
CA ALA A 247 -5.36 2.00 9.29
C ALA A 247 -6.05 1.43 8.05
N LEU A 248 -5.61 1.83 6.85
CA LEU A 248 -6.13 1.32 5.57
C LEU A 248 -5.97 -0.19 5.44
N ALA A 249 -4.83 -0.75 5.87
CA ALA A 249 -4.55 -2.18 5.77
C ALA A 249 -5.59 -3.05 6.51
N PHE A 250 -6.16 -2.56 7.60
CA PHE A 250 -7.15 -3.28 8.42
C PHE A 250 -8.57 -2.70 8.33
N SER A 251 -8.79 -1.63 7.56
CA SER A 251 -10.08 -0.95 7.41
C SER A 251 -11.21 -1.84 6.91
N GLN A 252 -10.89 -2.90 6.15
CA GLN A 252 -11.86 -3.85 5.61
C GLN A 252 -12.37 -4.85 6.67
N THR A 253 -11.72 -4.95 7.82
CA THR A 253 -12.06 -5.90 8.89
C THR A 253 -13.14 -5.33 9.80
N ARG A 254 -14.37 -5.16 9.28
CA ARG A 254 -15.50 -4.52 9.98
C ARG A 254 -15.85 -5.16 11.33
N ARG A 255 -15.60 -6.46 11.50
CA ARG A 255 -15.93 -7.18 12.76
C ARG A 255 -14.92 -6.91 13.87
N GLN A 256 -13.79 -6.27 13.59
CA GLN A 256 -12.70 -6.02 14.55
C GLN A 256 -12.18 -4.58 14.40
N PRO A 257 -12.97 -3.56 14.79
CA PRO A 257 -12.60 -2.14 14.62
C PRO A 257 -11.38 -1.73 15.46
N TRP A 258 -11.00 -2.55 16.46
CA TRP A 258 -9.79 -2.33 17.26
C TRP A 258 -8.49 -2.61 16.47
N LEU A 259 -8.53 -3.42 15.38
CA LEU A 259 -7.35 -3.73 14.57
C LEU A 259 -6.73 -2.51 13.88
N PRO A 260 -7.51 -1.66 13.19
CA PRO A 260 -6.96 -0.41 12.64
C PRO A 260 -6.36 0.49 13.74
N LEU A 261 -6.98 0.59 14.92
CA LEU A 261 -6.45 1.39 16.02
C LEU A 261 -5.11 0.86 16.52
N LEU A 262 -5.00 -0.46 16.69
CA LEU A 262 -3.75 -1.10 17.11
C LEU A 262 -2.67 -0.96 16.03
N ALA A 263 -3.04 -1.03 14.75
CA ALA A 263 -2.12 -0.79 13.63
C ALA A 263 -1.59 0.65 13.62
N ILE A 264 -2.47 1.63 13.82
CA ILE A 264 -2.11 3.05 13.98
C ILE A 264 -1.09 3.20 15.13
N SER A 265 -1.42 2.68 16.32
CA SER A 265 -0.57 2.81 17.50
C SER A 265 0.82 2.19 17.29
N LEU A 266 0.89 1.01 16.68
CA LEU A 266 2.16 0.35 16.37
C LEU A 266 2.96 1.13 15.31
N ALA A 267 2.32 1.64 14.26
CA ALA A 267 3.01 2.42 13.24
C ALA A 267 3.62 3.69 13.83
N ILE A 268 2.89 4.39 14.71
CA ILE A 268 3.37 5.59 15.41
C ILE A 268 4.54 5.24 16.35
N ALA A 269 4.42 4.15 17.12
CA ALA A 269 5.47 3.72 18.07
C ALA A 269 6.77 3.32 17.35
N LEU A 270 6.70 2.78 16.14
CA LEU A 270 7.85 2.39 15.33
C LEU A 270 8.52 3.58 14.60
N GLN A 271 7.83 4.71 14.45
CA GLN A 271 8.34 5.88 13.72
C GLN A 271 9.66 6.42 14.29
N PRO A 272 9.80 6.72 15.60
CA PRO A 272 11.05 7.25 16.14
C PRO A 272 12.19 6.24 16.09
N LEU A 273 11.91 4.94 16.17
CA LEU A 273 12.93 3.90 16.04
C LEU A 273 13.52 3.88 14.63
N LEU A 274 12.70 3.99 13.59
CA LEU A 274 13.13 3.99 12.20
C LEU A 274 13.70 5.34 11.75
N ALA A 275 13.42 6.43 12.48
CA ALA A 275 14.04 7.73 12.27
C ALA A 275 15.54 7.77 12.63
N GLN A 276 16.03 6.77 13.40
CA GLN A 276 17.45 6.63 13.74
C GLN A 276 18.29 5.99 12.61
N LEU A 277 17.65 5.48 11.57
CA LEU A 277 18.36 4.93 10.42
C LEU A 277 19.06 6.04 9.61
N PRO A 278 20.18 5.74 8.94
CA PRO A 278 20.87 6.71 8.06
C PRO A 278 20.09 7.05 6.78
N VAL A 279 18.92 6.46 6.60
CA VAL A 279 18.01 6.66 5.46
C VAL A 279 16.61 6.97 5.97
N PRO A 280 15.78 7.69 5.19
CA PRO A 280 14.39 7.96 5.57
C PRO A 280 13.63 6.66 5.84
N GLY A 281 12.80 6.63 6.89
CA GLY A 281 12.01 5.45 7.24
C GLY A 281 10.99 5.04 6.17
N LEU A 282 10.65 5.92 5.25
CA LEU A 282 9.64 5.70 4.20
C LEU A 282 8.37 5.10 4.79
N THR A 283 7.84 4.05 4.17
CA THR A 283 6.67 3.32 4.67
C THR A 283 7.01 2.11 5.55
N ALA A 284 8.26 1.98 6.02
CA ALA A 284 8.68 0.86 6.88
C ALA A 284 7.91 0.77 8.21
N PRO A 285 7.61 1.88 8.94
CA PRO A 285 6.80 1.82 10.16
C PRO A 285 5.43 1.16 9.93
N PHE A 286 4.75 1.52 8.84
CA PHE A 286 3.48 0.92 8.43
C PHE A 286 3.61 -0.58 8.17
N ILE A 287 4.63 -0.99 7.36
CA ILE A 287 4.84 -2.39 6.97
C ILE A 287 5.09 -3.25 8.21
N LEU A 288 6.01 -2.83 9.08
CA LEU A 288 6.36 -3.56 10.29
C LEU A 288 5.18 -3.67 11.26
N ALA A 289 4.42 -2.58 11.47
CA ALA A 289 3.21 -2.60 12.28
C ALA A 289 2.21 -3.63 11.77
N CYS A 290 1.96 -3.64 10.46
CA CYS A 290 1.05 -4.60 9.84
C CYS A 290 1.56 -6.05 9.96
N TRP A 291 2.84 -6.30 9.76
CA TRP A 291 3.42 -7.64 9.89
C TRP A 291 3.36 -8.16 11.32
N LEU A 292 3.67 -7.33 12.32
CA LEU A 292 3.55 -7.68 13.73
C LEU A 292 2.11 -8.09 14.08
N LEU A 293 1.12 -7.33 13.60
CA LEU A 293 -0.28 -7.67 13.81
C LEU A 293 -0.70 -8.96 13.09
N GLN A 294 -0.28 -9.16 11.84
CA GLN A 294 -0.58 -10.37 11.10
C GLN A 294 0.02 -11.61 11.77
N ILE A 295 1.24 -11.52 12.30
CA ILE A 295 1.89 -12.60 13.07
C ILE A 295 1.15 -12.84 14.38
N GLY A 296 0.83 -11.78 15.14
CA GLY A 296 0.11 -11.89 16.41
C GLY A 296 -1.26 -12.53 16.26
N GLN A 297 -2.05 -12.11 15.25
CA GLN A 297 -3.35 -12.72 14.96
C GLN A 297 -3.26 -14.21 14.64
N ARG A 298 -2.20 -14.67 13.99
CA ARG A 298 -2.00 -16.09 13.69
C ARG A 298 -1.59 -16.88 14.91
N ALA A 299 -0.69 -16.34 15.72
CA ALA A 299 -0.28 -16.97 16.97
C ALA A 299 -1.50 -17.21 17.89
N LEU A 300 -2.44 -16.27 17.91
CA LEU A 300 -3.69 -16.39 18.68
C LEU A 300 -4.70 -17.37 18.08
N ARG A 301 -4.67 -17.59 16.75
CA ARG A 301 -5.59 -18.53 16.05
C ARG A 301 -5.11 -19.99 16.06
N GLN A 302 -3.83 -20.24 16.38
CA GLN A 302 -3.34 -21.62 16.51
C GLN A 302 -3.84 -22.19 17.84
N PRO A 303 -4.70 -23.24 17.85
CA PRO A 303 -5.20 -23.82 19.09
C PRO A 303 -4.02 -24.39 19.90
N LEU A 304 -4.03 -24.15 21.21
CA LEU A 304 -3.05 -24.60 22.21
C LEU A 304 -2.81 -26.13 22.20
N GLY A 305 -3.70 -26.92 21.57
CA GLY A 305 -3.61 -28.38 21.48
C GLY A 305 -2.43 -28.94 20.66
N ARG A 306 -1.84 -28.17 19.72
CA ARG A 306 -0.68 -28.66 18.93
C ARG A 306 0.68 -28.46 19.61
N ARG A 307 0.75 -27.76 20.74
CA ARG A 307 2.00 -27.61 21.50
C ARG A 307 2.31 -28.82 22.39
N ALA A 308 1.29 -29.55 22.83
CA ALA A 308 1.48 -30.74 23.69
C ALA A 308 2.08 -31.91 22.91
N ASP A 309 1.68 -32.11 21.65
CA ASP A 309 2.14 -33.26 20.86
C ASP A 309 3.61 -33.18 20.38
N ARG A 310 4.23 -31.99 20.40
CA ARG A 310 5.65 -31.81 20.04
C ARG A 310 6.63 -31.92 21.23
N LEU A 311 6.13 -32.00 22.46
CA LEU A 311 6.95 -32.21 23.64
C LEU A 311 7.03 -33.69 24.06
N HIS A 312 6.29 -34.57 23.38
CA HIS A 312 6.25 -36.00 23.64
C HIS A 312 6.69 -36.85 22.44
N SER A 313 7.21 -36.22 21.36
CA SER A 313 7.89 -36.88 20.23
C SER A 313 9.37 -36.46 20.20
#